data_6de84f6d8804c8176cc71f8a0cdd061f
#
_entry.id   6de84f6d8804c8176cc71f8a0cdd061f
#
_cell.length_a   1.000
_cell.length_b   1.000
_cell.length_c   1.000
_cell.angle_alpha   90.00
_cell.angle_beta   90.00
_cell.angle_gamma   90.00
#
_symmetry.space_group_name_H-M   'P 1'
#
loop_
_entity.id
_entity.type
_entity.pdbx_description
1 polymer ?
#
loop_
_entity_poly.entity_id
_entity_poly.type
_entity_poly.pdbx_seq_one_letter_code
_entity_poly.pdbx_strand_id
1 'polypeptide(L)'
;MSSILIARTTSTVGAASRTLSAGGAAFAHRNYASARKGPASLPGAMTFKDALAIIKAKEVGKPNHLVEVHIQTNPKVEKHSQPIRSSVLLQKAIKQDSVILVFAEGALADMARASGAQIVGGPELVKEVEEGKHKFDKCISTPGMFPAVTKLARILGPKGLMPTAKKGTVTEDIEGVIKAQTAAFDIRGDKHGVVHTIIGRVNWDPKDIESNYQIIMDQMKILAQERFVKRDWIKNVYISSTKGPGIPLINHS
;
A
#
# COMPACT_ATOMS: atom_id res chain seq x y z
N MET A 1 58.57 -60.71 14.12
CA MET A 1 59.20 -60.94 12.81
C MET A 1 59.19 -59.64 12.11
N SER A 2 60.22 -58.75 12.23
CA SER A 2 61.34 -58.69 11.29
C SER A 2 60.84 -58.31 9.90
N SER A 3 61.21 -57.20 9.31
CA SER A 3 62.43 -56.57 8.93
C SER A 3 62.13 -55.15 8.37
N ILE A 4 62.72 -54.09 8.74
CA ILE A 4 64.05 -53.50 8.40
C ILE A 4 64.28 -53.17 6.94
N LEU A 5 64.66 -51.91 6.78
CA LEU A 5 65.65 -51.31 5.87
C LEU A 5 65.10 -50.74 4.53
N ILE A 6 65.57 -49.67 3.96
CA ILE A 6 66.80 -48.84 4.03
C ILE A 6 66.53 -47.50 3.34
N ALA A 7 67.20 -46.47 3.83
CA ALA A 7 67.32 -45.15 3.22
C ALA A 7 68.21 -45.20 1.96
N ARG A 8 67.94 -44.29 1.01
CA ARG A 8 68.97 -43.78 0.10
C ARG A 8 68.75 -42.32 -0.23
N THR A 9 69.64 -41.53 0.28
CA THR A 9 69.99 -40.18 -0.09
C THR A 9 70.67 -40.16 -1.49
N THR A 10 70.29 -39.29 -2.36
CA THR A 10 71.21 -38.76 -3.40
C THR A 10 70.91 -37.28 -3.60
N SER A 11 71.90 -36.50 -3.22
CA SER A 11 72.07 -35.13 -3.56
C SER A 11 72.48 -34.97 -5.04
N THR A 12 71.93 -34.03 -5.76
CA THR A 12 72.62 -33.42 -6.89
C THR A 12 72.33 -31.94 -6.97
N VAL A 13 73.39 -31.21 -6.91
CA VAL A 13 73.58 -29.79 -7.15
C VAL A 13 73.36 -29.50 -8.62
N GLY A 14 72.75 -28.36 -8.95
CA GLY A 14 72.80 -27.90 -10.33
C GLY A 14 71.96 -26.67 -10.65
N ALA A 15 72.65 -25.59 -10.75
CA ALA A 15 72.46 -24.48 -11.69
C ALA A 15 71.37 -23.42 -11.43
N ALA A 16 71.84 -22.26 -11.06
CA ALA A 16 71.17 -20.98 -11.15
C ALA A 16 70.88 -20.58 -12.61
N SER A 17 69.69 -20.26 -12.94
CA SER A 17 69.41 -19.38 -14.07
C SER A 17 68.46 -18.26 -13.60
N ARG A 18 69.02 -17.05 -13.56
CA ARG A 18 68.30 -15.81 -13.42
C ARG A 18 67.51 -15.56 -14.71
N THR A 19 66.18 -15.56 -14.59
CA THR A 19 65.35 -14.89 -15.58
C THR A 19 64.55 -13.79 -14.91
N LEU A 20 64.87 -12.58 -15.30
CA LEU A 20 64.04 -11.41 -15.08
C LEU A 20 62.69 -11.65 -15.78
N SER A 21 61.61 -11.65 -15.06
CA SER A 21 60.31 -11.51 -15.67
C SER A 21 59.50 -10.42 -14.94
N ALA A 22 59.05 -9.57 -15.77
CA ALA A 22 58.19 -8.44 -15.66
C ALA A 22 57.10 -8.50 -14.56
N GLY A 23 56.90 -7.35 -13.92
CA GLY A 23 55.80 -7.13 -12.97
C GLY A 23 54.46 -7.36 -13.59
N GLY A 24 53.86 -8.49 -13.26
CA GLY A 24 52.42 -8.72 -13.39
C GLY A 24 51.71 -8.22 -12.16
N ALA A 25 51.01 -7.10 -12.30
CA ALA A 25 50.10 -6.64 -11.27
C ALA A 25 49.08 -7.76 -11.01
N ALA A 26 49.23 -8.41 -9.88
CA ALA A 26 48.22 -9.33 -9.38
C ALA A 26 46.91 -8.54 -9.12
N PHE A 27 45.99 -8.58 -10.08
CA PHE A 27 44.62 -8.20 -9.84
C PHE A 27 44.09 -9.09 -8.72
N ALA A 28 44.09 -8.54 -7.52
CA ALA A 28 43.34 -9.13 -6.41
C ALA A 28 41.88 -9.21 -6.83
N HIS A 29 41.43 -10.37 -7.31
CA HIS A 29 40.02 -10.69 -7.36
C HIS A 29 39.49 -10.61 -5.93
N ARG A 30 38.91 -9.44 -5.58
CA ARG A 30 38.04 -9.35 -4.44
C ARG A 30 36.90 -10.30 -4.70
N ASN A 31 36.99 -11.48 -4.11
CA ASN A 31 35.84 -12.33 -3.91
C ASN A 31 34.81 -11.51 -3.13
N TYR A 32 33.88 -10.89 -3.83
CA TYR A 32 32.64 -10.46 -3.23
C TYR A 32 31.93 -11.73 -2.79
N ALA A 33 32.23 -12.16 -1.55
CA ALA A 33 31.37 -13.10 -0.87
C ALA A 33 29.97 -12.53 -1.03
N SER A 34 29.08 -13.29 -1.65
CA SER A 34 27.68 -12.98 -1.76
C SER A 34 27.12 -12.96 -0.34
N ALA A 35 27.28 -11.84 0.36
CA ALA A 35 26.52 -11.56 1.54
C ALA A 35 25.07 -11.79 1.11
N ARG A 36 24.41 -12.73 1.76
CA ARG A 36 22.95 -12.94 1.61
C ARG A 36 22.33 -11.57 1.80
N LYS A 37 21.96 -10.93 0.69
CA LYS A 37 21.28 -9.64 0.69
C LYS A 37 19.96 -9.88 1.42
N GLY A 38 19.89 -9.46 2.67
CA GLY A 38 18.61 -9.07 3.23
C GLY A 38 17.94 -8.09 2.26
N PRO A 39 16.65 -7.82 2.36
CA PRO A 39 15.96 -6.95 1.45
C PRO A 39 16.81 -5.71 1.21
N ALA A 40 17.25 -5.50 -0.04
CA ALA A 40 18.21 -4.48 -0.39
C ALA A 40 17.59 -3.14 -0.03
N SER A 41 18.12 -2.50 1.01
CA SER A 41 17.76 -1.12 1.33
C SER A 41 18.12 -0.27 0.12
N LEU A 42 17.13 0.39 -0.46
CA LEU A 42 17.35 1.31 -1.56
C LEU A 42 18.35 2.39 -1.14
N PRO A 43 19.27 2.81 -2.03
CA PRO A 43 20.17 3.90 -1.70
C PRO A 43 19.35 5.15 -1.32
N GLY A 44 19.65 5.74 -0.16
CA GLY A 44 18.90 6.88 0.37
C GLY A 44 17.62 6.52 1.13
N ALA A 45 17.40 5.25 1.43
CA ALA A 45 16.28 4.86 2.29
C ALA A 45 16.48 5.39 3.72
N MET A 46 15.43 5.93 4.31
CA MET A 46 15.45 6.54 5.63
C MET A 46 14.24 6.15 6.48
N THR A 47 14.26 6.52 7.75
CA THR A 47 13.15 6.24 8.65
C THR A 47 11.91 7.09 8.27
N PHE A 48 10.72 6.63 8.63
CA PHE A 48 9.47 7.37 8.35
C PHE A 48 9.51 8.79 8.93
N LYS A 49 10.07 8.95 10.14
CA LYS A 49 10.15 10.26 10.83
C LYS A 49 11.06 11.24 10.11
N ASP A 50 12.23 10.77 9.67
CA ASP A 50 13.18 11.61 8.94
C ASP A 50 12.63 12.00 7.57
N ALA A 51 12.03 11.05 6.86
CA ALA A 51 11.40 11.30 5.58
C ALA A 51 10.26 12.33 5.69
N LEU A 52 9.43 12.22 6.72
CA LEU A 52 8.35 13.17 6.98
C LEU A 52 8.89 14.56 7.33
N ALA A 53 9.97 14.65 8.11
CA ALA A 53 10.62 15.92 8.43
C ALA A 53 11.14 16.63 7.17
N ILE A 54 11.77 15.87 6.25
CA ILE A 54 12.23 16.40 4.95
C ILE A 54 11.06 16.90 4.10
N ILE A 55 9.96 16.14 4.03
CA ILE A 55 8.76 16.53 3.29
C ILE A 55 8.20 17.84 3.86
N LYS A 56 8.05 17.93 5.17
CA LYS A 56 7.55 19.16 5.83
C LYS A 56 8.46 20.36 5.61
N ALA A 57 9.77 20.17 5.68
CA ALA A 57 10.74 21.22 5.42
C ALA A 57 10.69 21.74 3.97
N LYS A 58 10.44 20.85 3.01
CA LYS A 58 10.35 21.19 1.60
C LYS A 58 9.04 21.91 1.24
N GLU A 59 7.95 21.57 1.92
CA GLU A 59 6.61 22.09 1.66
C GLU A 59 6.22 23.27 2.56
N VAL A 60 7.21 23.95 3.12
CA VAL A 60 6.99 25.21 3.88
C VAL A 60 6.25 26.23 3.00
N GLY A 61 5.12 26.73 3.50
CA GLY A 61 4.25 27.64 2.76
C GLY A 61 3.13 26.97 1.94
N LYS A 62 3.06 25.64 1.92
CA LYS A 62 1.98 24.90 1.24
C LYS A 62 1.28 23.92 2.16
N PRO A 63 0.54 24.40 3.17
CA PRO A 63 -0.04 23.56 4.23
C PRO A 63 -1.09 22.57 3.72
N ASN A 64 -1.70 22.83 2.57
CA ASN A 64 -2.76 21.99 2.01
C ASN A 64 -2.25 20.83 1.17
N HIS A 65 -0.93 20.72 0.94
CA HIS A 65 -0.39 19.57 0.22
C HIS A 65 -0.62 18.28 0.99
N LEU A 66 -0.92 17.23 0.25
CA LEU A 66 -1.16 15.89 0.79
C LEU A 66 0.17 15.16 0.95
N VAL A 67 0.22 14.29 1.96
CA VAL A 67 1.28 13.32 2.13
C VAL A 67 0.74 11.98 1.65
N GLU A 68 1.46 11.37 0.71
CA GLU A 68 1.07 10.15 0.02
C GLU A 68 2.10 9.04 0.26
N VAL A 69 1.61 7.82 0.33
CA VAL A 69 2.45 6.61 0.41
C VAL A 69 2.21 5.75 -0.83
N HIS A 70 3.30 5.28 -1.39
CA HIS A 70 3.31 4.39 -2.53
C HIS A 70 3.92 3.06 -2.12
N ILE A 71 3.09 2.03 -2.07
CA ILE A 71 3.48 0.69 -1.65
C ILE A 71 3.59 -0.19 -2.89
N GLN A 72 4.79 -0.62 -3.21
CA GLN A 72 5.03 -1.56 -4.29
C GLN A 72 4.89 -2.98 -3.75
N THR A 73 3.89 -3.70 -4.25
CA THR A 73 3.73 -5.12 -3.98
C THR A 73 4.33 -5.96 -5.11
N ASN A 74 4.58 -7.23 -4.83
CA ASN A 74 5.10 -8.17 -5.82
C ASN A 74 3.97 -9.00 -6.42
N PRO A 75 3.45 -8.68 -7.62
CA PRO A 75 2.32 -9.41 -8.21
C PRO A 75 2.66 -10.86 -8.58
N LYS A 76 3.96 -11.20 -8.71
CA LYS A 76 4.39 -12.56 -9.05
C LYS A 76 4.20 -13.55 -7.90
N VAL A 77 4.05 -13.07 -6.68
CA VAL A 77 3.86 -13.90 -5.48
C VAL A 77 2.38 -14.23 -5.27
N GLU A 78 1.49 -13.48 -5.90
CA GLU A 78 0.04 -13.70 -5.83
C GLU A 78 -0.39 -14.78 -6.84
N LYS A 79 -1.09 -15.82 -6.35
CA LYS A 79 -1.70 -16.84 -7.22
C LYS A 79 -2.84 -16.29 -8.08
N HIS A 80 -3.45 -15.18 -7.66
CA HIS A 80 -4.55 -14.52 -8.37
C HIS A 80 -4.24 -13.04 -8.49
N SER A 81 -4.02 -12.61 -9.73
CA SER A 81 -3.75 -11.19 -10.07
C SER A 81 -5.01 -10.31 -9.98
N GLN A 82 -5.67 -10.32 -8.82
CA GLN A 82 -6.79 -9.41 -8.58
C GLN A 82 -6.27 -8.08 -8.04
N PRO A 83 -6.80 -6.94 -8.51
CA PRO A 83 -6.41 -5.64 -7.98
C PRO A 83 -6.72 -5.54 -6.48
N ILE A 84 -5.82 -4.93 -5.74
CA ILE A 84 -5.98 -4.71 -4.31
C ILE A 84 -7.13 -3.72 -4.10
N ARG A 85 -8.10 -4.10 -3.30
CA ARG A 85 -9.23 -3.25 -2.91
C ARG A 85 -9.56 -3.53 -1.46
N SER A 86 -9.44 -2.52 -0.62
CA SER A 86 -9.78 -2.59 0.79
C SER A 86 -10.28 -1.24 1.27
N SER A 87 -11.02 -1.21 2.35
CA SER A 87 -11.41 0.00 3.06
C SER A 87 -10.86 -0.05 4.48
N VAL A 88 -10.35 1.06 4.95
CA VAL A 88 -9.68 1.18 6.25
C VAL A 88 -10.24 2.37 7.00
N LEU A 89 -10.44 2.21 8.30
CA LEU A 89 -10.81 3.30 9.20
C LEU A 89 -9.52 4.01 9.64
N LEU A 90 -9.32 5.23 9.17
CA LEU A 90 -8.20 6.06 9.60
C LEU A 90 -8.50 6.73 10.93
N GLN A 91 -7.48 6.90 11.76
CA GLN A 91 -7.64 7.59 13.05
C GLN A 91 -8.03 9.05 12.84
N LYS A 92 -7.44 9.72 11.84
CA LYS A 92 -7.81 11.06 11.43
C LYS A 92 -8.26 11.06 9.97
N ALA A 93 -9.53 11.40 9.74
CA ALA A 93 -10.10 11.40 8.40
C ALA A 93 -9.44 12.47 7.52
N ILE A 94 -9.08 12.09 6.30
CA ILE A 94 -8.43 12.98 5.32
C ILE A 94 -9.45 13.91 4.69
N LYS A 95 -10.64 13.39 4.42
CA LYS A 95 -11.78 14.11 3.84
C LYS A 95 -12.92 14.11 4.86
N GLN A 96 -13.22 15.26 5.42
CA GLN A 96 -14.28 15.39 6.42
C GLN A 96 -15.69 15.45 5.80
N ASP A 97 -15.79 15.88 4.54
CA ASP A 97 -17.07 16.13 3.84
C ASP A 97 -17.27 15.10 2.71
N SER A 98 -17.40 13.83 3.05
CA SER A 98 -17.82 12.83 2.05
C SER A 98 -19.34 12.87 1.90
N VAL A 99 -19.81 13.17 0.69
CA VAL A 99 -21.24 13.14 0.36
C VAL A 99 -21.69 11.68 0.27
N ILE A 100 -22.55 11.26 1.21
CA ILE A 100 -23.08 9.91 1.26
C ILE A 100 -24.49 9.89 0.69
N LEU A 101 -24.70 9.04 -0.31
CA LEU A 101 -25.99 8.77 -0.89
C LEU A 101 -26.52 7.43 -0.38
N VAL A 102 -27.76 7.40 0.11
CA VAL A 102 -28.40 6.20 0.65
C VAL A 102 -29.67 5.90 -0.11
N PHE A 103 -29.75 4.68 -0.65
CA PHE A 103 -30.97 4.12 -1.22
C PHE A 103 -31.71 3.34 -0.14
N ALA A 104 -32.76 3.97 0.40
CA ALA A 104 -33.63 3.39 1.42
C ALA A 104 -35.07 3.88 1.28
N GLU A 105 -36.00 3.05 1.72
CA GLU A 105 -37.45 3.37 1.73
C GLU A 105 -38.02 3.36 3.15
N GLY A 106 -39.08 4.14 3.37
CA GLY A 106 -39.82 4.16 4.62
C GLY A 106 -38.97 4.60 5.82
N ALA A 107 -39.16 3.92 6.96
CA ALA A 107 -38.50 4.23 8.22
C ALA A 107 -36.97 4.23 8.13
N LEU A 108 -36.38 3.39 7.27
CA LEU A 108 -34.93 3.34 7.05
C LEU A 108 -34.41 4.60 6.39
N ALA A 109 -35.22 5.26 5.55
CA ALA A 109 -34.84 6.54 4.95
C ALA A 109 -34.77 7.66 6.00
N ASP A 110 -35.67 7.67 6.96
CA ASP A 110 -35.68 8.66 8.03
C ASP A 110 -34.50 8.45 8.99
N MET A 111 -34.16 7.20 9.31
CA MET A 111 -32.96 6.85 10.06
C MET A 111 -31.67 7.28 9.32
N ALA A 112 -31.62 7.10 8.01
CA ALA A 112 -30.47 7.53 7.20
C ALA A 112 -30.28 9.05 7.25
N ARG A 113 -31.36 9.83 7.18
CA ARG A 113 -31.30 11.29 7.31
C ARG A 113 -30.84 11.72 8.70
N ALA A 114 -31.36 11.08 9.75
CA ALA A 114 -30.95 11.34 11.13
C ALA A 114 -29.46 11.00 11.38
N SER A 115 -28.93 10.01 10.69
CA SER A 115 -27.54 9.56 10.82
C SER A 115 -26.52 10.39 9.99
N GLY A 116 -26.98 11.43 9.28
CA GLY A 116 -26.11 12.37 8.56
C GLY A 116 -25.90 12.06 7.08
N ALA A 117 -26.73 11.20 6.46
CA ALA A 117 -26.73 11.04 5.01
C ALA A 117 -27.29 12.31 4.36
N GLN A 118 -26.57 12.85 3.37
CA GLN A 118 -26.95 14.10 2.70
C GLN A 118 -28.00 13.87 1.62
N ILE A 119 -27.97 12.72 0.95
CA ILE A 119 -28.89 12.39 -0.13
C ILE A 119 -29.52 11.04 0.21
N VAL A 120 -30.84 11.03 0.46
CA VAL A 120 -31.57 9.83 0.82
C VAL A 120 -32.85 9.77 -0.02
N GLY A 121 -33.09 8.63 -0.65
CA GLY A 121 -34.32 8.42 -1.42
C GLY A 121 -34.54 6.98 -1.86
N GLY A 122 -35.73 6.73 -2.38
CA GLY A 122 -36.17 5.46 -2.90
C GLY A 122 -35.91 5.30 -4.43
N PRO A 123 -36.83 4.63 -5.15
CA PRO A 123 -36.67 4.36 -6.58
C PRO A 123 -36.66 5.63 -7.45
N GLU A 124 -37.17 6.75 -6.94
CA GLU A 124 -37.11 8.05 -7.61
C GLU A 124 -35.67 8.55 -7.74
N LEU A 125 -34.87 8.37 -6.67
CA LEU A 125 -33.46 8.74 -6.65
C LEU A 125 -32.64 7.96 -7.67
N VAL A 126 -33.05 6.74 -8.02
CA VAL A 126 -32.37 5.94 -9.04
C VAL A 126 -32.38 6.66 -10.40
N LYS A 127 -33.53 7.27 -10.78
CA LYS A 127 -33.66 8.03 -12.03
C LYS A 127 -32.81 9.31 -12.01
N GLU A 128 -32.79 10.02 -10.88
CA GLU A 128 -32.01 11.25 -10.74
C GLU A 128 -30.50 10.98 -10.80
N VAL A 129 -30.05 9.87 -10.24
CA VAL A 129 -28.65 9.42 -10.34
C VAL A 129 -28.31 8.98 -11.76
N GLU A 130 -29.25 8.36 -12.49
CA GLU A 130 -29.07 8.00 -13.90
C GLU A 130 -28.89 9.26 -14.77
N GLU A 131 -29.67 10.30 -14.50
CA GLU A 131 -29.55 11.62 -15.16
C GLU A 131 -28.28 12.40 -14.71
N GLY A 132 -27.58 11.94 -13.68
CA GLY A 132 -26.35 12.57 -13.21
C GLY A 132 -26.52 13.84 -12.39
N LYS A 133 -27.69 14.08 -11.84
CA LYS A 133 -28.03 15.30 -11.06
C LYS A 133 -27.25 15.40 -9.75
N HIS A 134 -26.87 14.26 -9.17
CA HIS A 134 -26.23 14.19 -7.86
C HIS A 134 -24.75 13.84 -7.95
N LYS A 135 -23.92 14.61 -7.22
CA LYS A 135 -22.51 14.29 -7.00
C LYS A 135 -22.38 13.73 -5.61
N PHE A 136 -21.85 12.51 -5.49
CA PHE A 136 -21.63 11.82 -4.22
C PHE A 136 -20.33 11.02 -4.27
N ASP A 137 -19.76 10.78 -3.10
CA ASP A 137 -18.50 10.07 -2.95
C ASP A 137 -18.70 8.61 -2.55
N LYS A 138 -19.79 8.30 -1.84
CA LYS A 138 -20.12 6.96 -1.35
C LYS A 138 -21.58 6.66 -1.52
N CYS A 139 -21.89 5.38 -1.75
CA CYS A 139 -23.25 4.90 -1.96
C CYS A 139 -23.52 3.71 -1.06
N ILE A 140 -24.63 3.78 -0.34
CA ILE A 140 -25.14 2.73 0.55
C ILE A 140 -26.53 2.33 0.04
N SER A 141 -26.88 1.06 0.13
CA SER A 141 -28.20 0.56 -0.26
C SER A 141 -28.74 -0.41 0.77
N THR A 142 -30.04 -0.40 0.95
CA THR A 142 -30.73 -1.49 1.63
C THR A 142 -30.83 -2.72 0.74
N PRO A 143 -30.91 -3.94 1.31
CA PRO A 143 -31.08 -5.15 0.52
C PRO A 143 -32.31 -5.10 -0.37
N GLY A 144 -33.42 -4.50 0.12
CA GLY A 144 -34.65 -4.36 -0.66
C GLY A 144 -34.52 -3.48 -1.90
N MET A 145 -33.71 -2.40 -1.82
CA MET A 145 -33.46 -1.48 -2.93
C MET A 145 -32.35 -1.93 -3.86
N PHE A 146 -31.54 -2.91 -3.46
CA PHE A 146 -30.40 -3.37 -4.23
C PHE A 146 -30.73 -3.78 -5.68
N PRO A 147 -31.86 -4.48 -5.99
CA PRO A 147 -32.22 -4.80 -7.38
C PRO A 147 -32.45 -3.56 -8.25
N ALA A 148 -33.02 -2.49 -7.69
CA ALA A 148 -33.21 -1.23 -8.38
C ALA A 148 -31.88 -0.52 -8.66
N VAL A 149 -30.97 -0.52 -7.68
CA VAL A 149 -29.64 0.07 -7.79
C VAL A 149 -28.76 -0.69 -8.78
N THR A 150 -28.98 -1.99 -8.98
CA THR A 150 -28.23 -2.79 -9.95
C THR A 150 -28.38 -2.25 -11.39
N LYS A 151 -29.49 -1.60 -11.71
CA LYS A 151 -29.69 -0.94 -13.02
C LYS A 151 -28.65 0.16 -13.27
N LEU A 152 -28.19 0.82 -12.20
CA LEU A 152 -27.16 1.86 -12.25
C LEU A 152 -25.72 1.30 -12.36
N ALA A 153 -25.54 -0.01 -12.39
CA ALA A 153 -24.22 -0.65 -12.39
C ALA A 153 -23.31 -0.17 -13.54
N ARG A 154 -23.89 0.18 -14.70
CA ARG A 154 -23.15 0.72 -15.85
C ARG A 154 -22.52 2.09 -15.55
N ILE A 155 -23.15 2.89 -14.68
CA ILE A 155 -22.72 4.26 -14.35
C ILE A 155 -21.84 4.24 -13.08
N LEU A 156 -22.27 3.52 -12.05
CA LEU A 156 -21.60 3.47 -10.75
C LEU A 156 -20.41 2.51 -10.72
N GLY A 157 -20.43 1.44 -11.54
CA GLY A 157 -19.38 0.44 -11.63
C GLY A 157 -18.02 1.02 -12.01
N PRO A 158 -17.88 1.72 -13.13
CA PRO A 158 -16.61 2.34 -13.55
C PRO A 158 -16.08 3.36 -12.55
N LYS A 159 -16.99 4.11 -11.87
CA LYS A 159 -16.64 5.07 -10.82
C LYS A 159 -16.25 4.39 -9.50
N GLY A 160 -16.52 3.08 -9.35
CA GLY A 160 -16.27 2.31 -8.14
C GLY A 160 -17.19 2.65 -6.97
N LEU A 161 -18.33 3.29 -7.27
CA LEU A 161 -19.34 3.75 -6.30
C LEU A 161 -20.47 2.74 -6.10
N MET A 162 -20.47 1.63 -6.84
CA MET A 162 -21.51 0.60 -6.72
C MET A 162 -21.50 -0.04 -5.33
N PRO A 163 -22.63 -0.05 -4.60
CA PRO A 163 -22.74 -0.74 -3.34
C PRO A 163 -22.57 -2.25 -3.53
N THR A 164 -21.86 -2.89 -2.61
CA THR A 164 -21.62 -4.33 -2.64
C THR A 164 -21.67 -4.92 -1.24
N ALA A 165 -22.23 -6.11 -1.09
CA ALA A 165 -22.29 -6.80 0.18
C ALA A 165 -20.88 -7.09 0.75
N LYS A 166 -19.88 -7.36 -0.12
CA LYS A 166 -18.49 -7.59 0.28
C LYS A 166 -17.83 -6.39 0.97
N LYS A 167 -18.28 -5.17 0.66
CA LYS A 167 -17.81 -3.94 1.31
C LYS A 167 -18.65 -3.51 2.50
N GLY A 168 -19.69 -4.30 2.85
CA GLY A 168 -20.65 -3.93 3.90
C GLY A 168 -21.52 -2.72 3.56
N THR A 169 -21.61 -2.33 2.27
CA THR A 169 -22.40 -1.17 1.83
C THR A 169 -23.83 -1.54 1.44
N VAL A 170 -24.21 -2.82 1.56
CA VAL A 170 -25.58 -3.32 1.42
C VAL A 170 -25.97 -3.93 2.74
N THR A 171 -26.79 -3.23 3.52
CA THR A 171 -27.16 -3.63 4.89
C THR A 171 -28.44 -2.96 5.33
N GLU A 172 -29.06 -3.51 6.36
CA GLU A 172 -30.20 -2.93 7.06
C GLU A 172 -29.77 -1.99 8.19
N ASP A 173 -28.58 -2.19 8.75
CA ASP A 173 -27.97 -1.27 9.72
C ASP A 173 -27.33 -0.07 9.02
N ILE A 174 -28.15 0.91 8.71
CA ILE A 174 -27.74 2.11 7.97
C ILE A 174 -26.91 3.02 8.86
N GLU A 175 -27.27 3.16 10.15
CA GLU A 175 -26.61 4.09 11.06
C GLU A 175 -25.14 3.71 11.32
N GLY A 176 -24.89 2.45 11.66
CA GLY A 176 -23.53 1.94 11.87
C GLY A 176 -22.67 2.08 10.63
N VAL A 177 -23.24 1.78 9.46
CA VAL A 177 -22.49 1.87 8.19
C VAL A 177 -22.25 3.31 7.75
N ILE A 178 -23.15 4.25 7.95
CA ILE A 178 -22.89 5.67 7.65
C ILE A 178 -21.72 6.18 8.49
N LYS A 179 -21.75 5.93 9.81
CA LYS A 179 -20.63 6.30 10.71
C LYS A 179 -19.30 5.67 10.27
N ALA A 180 -19.32 4.36 10.00
CA ALA A 180 -18.15 3.64 9.53
C ALA A 180 -17.67 4.17 8.17
N GLN A 181 -18.57 4.39 7.23
CA GLN A 181 -18.23 4.86 5.89
C GLN A 181 -17.76 6.33 5.86
N THR A 182 -18.24 7.18 6.76
CA THR A 182 -17.74 8.56 6.88
C THR A 182 -16.25 8.57 7.21
N ALA A 183 -15.80 7.69 8.09
CA ALA A 183 -14.40 7.56 8.48
C ALA A 183 -13.58 6.62 7.58
N ALA A 184 -14.24 5.78 6.78
CA ALA A 184 -13.55 4.80 5.94
C ALA A 184 -12.85 5.45 4.75
N PHE A 185 -11.60 5.04 4.55
CA PHE A 185 -10.78 5.41 3.43
C PHE A 185 -10.53 4.19 2.51
N ASP A 186 -10.85 4.33 1.23
CA ASP A 186 -10.70 3.25 0.24
C ASP A 186 -9.25 3.18 -0.27
N ILE A 187 -8.62 2.04 -0.04
CA ILE A 187 -7.31 1.70 -0.61
C ILE A 187 -7.52 0.93 -1.90
N ARG A 188 -6.91 1.44 -2.98
CA ARG A 188 -6.97 0.80 -4.30
C ARG A 188 -5.58 0.60 -4.85
N GLY A 189 -5.29 -0.63 -5.26
CA GLY A 189 -4.06 -0.97 -5.97
C GLY A 189 -4.27 -0.93 -7.48
N ASP A 190 -3.21 -0.58 -8.18
CA ASP A 190 -3.15 -0.60 -9.63
C ASP A 190 -2.95 -2.04 -10.16
N LYS A 191 -3.09 -2.23 -11.48
CA LYS A 191 -2.85 -3.51 -12.18
C LYS A 191 -1.42 -4.03 -12.01
N HIS A 192 -0.48 -3.13 -11.75
CA HIS A 192 0.93 -3.47 -11.53
C HIS A 192 1.26 -3.83 -10.07
N GLY A 193 0.25 -3.88 -9.19
CA GLY A 193 0.46 -4.18 -7.78
C GLY A 193 1.00 -3.00 -6.96
N VAL A 194 0.88 -1.77 -7.47
CA VAL A 194 1.26 -0.57 -6.71
C VAL A 194 0.02 0.02 -6.06
N VAL A 195 0.11 0.27 -4.77
CA VAL A 195 -0.93 0.96 -4.00
C VAL A 195 -0.51 2.40 -3.78
N HIS A 196 -1.31 3.33 -4.26
CA HIS A 196 -1.15 4.76 -4.03
C HIS A 196 -2.22 5.21 -3.05
N THR A 197 -1.81 5.74 -1.91
CA THR A 197 -2.74 6.12 -0.86
C THR A 197 -2.28 7.37 -0.13
N ILE A 198 -3.24 8.17 0.30
CA ILE A 198 -3.01 9.40 1.07
C ILE A 198 -3.00 9.01 2.55
N ILE A 199 -2.09 9.57 3.33
CA ILE A 199 -2.00 9.33 4.78
C ILE A 199 -2.34 10.57 5.61
N GLY A 200 -2.29 11.76 5.01
CA GLY A 200 -2.60 12.99 5.71
C GLY A 200 -2.26 14.24 4.92
N ARG A 201 -2.24 15.37 5.62
CA ARG A 201 -1.81 16.66 5.08
C ARG A 201 -0.51 17.11 5.73
N VAL A 202 0.27 17.90 5.02
CA VAL A 202 1.58 18.41 5.52
C VAL A 202 1.45 19.20 6.81
N ASN A 203 0.34 19.92 7.01
CA ASN A 203 0.08 20.70 8.23
C ASN A 203 -0.34 19.88 9.46
N TRP A 204 -0.58 18.57 9.32
CA TRP A 204 -0.97 17.75 10.44
C TRP A 204 0.21 17.43 11.35
N ASP A 205 -0.11 17.06 12.60
CA ASP A 205 0.90 16.59 13.51
C ASP A 205 1.58 15.32 12.98
N PRO A 206 2.91 15.20 13.13
CA PRO A 206 3.65 14.02 12.69
C PRO A 206 3.10 12.70 13.27
N LYS A 207 2.59 12.74 14.50
CA LYS A 207 2.01 11.58 15.20
C LYS A 207 0.73 11.08 14.51
N ASP A 208 -0.14 11.98 14.07
CA ASP A 208 -1.39 11.63 13.37
C ASP A 208 -1.08 10.94 12.04
N ILE A 209 -0.09 11.47 11.31
CA ILE A 209 0.34 10.92 10.02
C ILE A 209 0.99 9.54 10.22
N GLU A 210 1.82 9.39 11.28
CA GLU A 210 2.45 8.12 11.63
C GLU A 210 1.41 7.06 12.00
N SER A 211 0.38 7.43 12.80
CA SER A 211 -0.70 6.53 13.17
C SER A 211 -1.50 6.05 11.95
N ASN A 212 -1.84 6.96 11.04
CA ASN A 212 -2.53 6.60 9.80
C ASN A 212 -1.65 5.69 8.92
N TYR A 213 -0.35 5.95 8.84
CA TYR A 213 0.59 5.10 8.12
C TYR A 213 0.63 3.69 8.70
N GLN A 214 0.71 3.54 10.01
CA GLN A 214 0.72 2.24 10.68
C GLN A 214 -0.56 1.44 10.38
N ILE A 215 -1.73 2.08 10.50
CA ILE A 215 -3.02 1.45 10.19
C ILE A 215 -3.06 0.93 8.74
N ILE A 216 -2.57 1.72 7.79
CA ILE A 216 -2.51 1.29 6.38
C ILE A 216 -1.56 0.11 6.20
N MET A 217 -0.39 0.14 6.84
CA MET A 217 0.58 -0.95 6.76
C MET A 217 0.05 -2.25 7.39
N ASP A 218 -0.64 -2.15 8.52
CA ASP A 218 -1.25 -3.31 9.18
C ASP A 218 -2.39 -3.90 8.33
N GLN A 219 -3.18 -3.05 7.69
CA GLN A 219 -4.18 -3.51 6.72
C GLN A 219 -3.55 -4.22 5.52
N MET A 220 -2.42 -3.73 5.04
CA MET A 220 -1.68 -4.40 3.97
C MET A 220 -1.16 -5.77 4.41
N LYS A 221 -0.71 -5.92 5.67
CA LYS A 221 -0.31 -7.22 6.23
C LYS A 221 -1.49 -8.19 6.33
N ILE A 222 -2.66 -7.73 6.77
CA ILE A 222 -3.90 -8.53 6.82
C ILE A 222 -4.26 -9.03 5.42
N LEU A 223 -4.26 -8.15 4.42
CA LEU A 223 -4.52 -8.52 3.02
C LEU A 223 -3.51 -9.52 2.48
N ALA A 224 -2.24 -9.43 2.89
CA ALA A 224 -1.22 -10.40 2.52
C ALA A 224 -1.54 -11.80 3.08
N GLN A 225 -2.03 -11.86 4.32
CA GLN A 225 -2.45 -13.11 4.96
C GLN A 225 -3.68 -13.72 4.28
N GLU A 226 -4.70 -12.90 3.98
CA GLU A 226 -5.91 -13.34 3.27
C GLU A 226 -5.61 -13.90 1.88
N ARG A 227 -4.58 -13.36 1.21
CA ARG A 227 -4.14 -13.81 -0.12
C ARG A 227 -3.14 -14.97 -0.08
N PHE A 228 -2.87 -15.53 1.12
CA PHE A 228 -1.91 -16.62 1.34
C PHE A 228 -0.49 -16.31 0.82
N VAL A 229 -0.09 -15.06 0.84
CA VAL A 229 1.26 -14.65 0.47
C VAL A 229 2.20 -14.82 1.65
N LYS A 230 3.13 -15.75 1.54
CA LYS A 230 3.95 -16.17 2.69
C LYS A 230 5.06 -15.19 3.07
N ARG A 231 5.70 -14.50 2.13
CA ARG A 231 6.84 -13.58 2.37
C ARG A 231 7.03 -12.62 1.21
N ASP A 232 7.67 -11.49 1.47
CA ASP A 232 8.17 -10.51 0.48
C ASP A 232 7.08 -9.94 -0.46
N TRP A 233 5.85 -9.81 0.05
CA TRP A 233 4.78 -9.20 -0.72
C TRP A 233 5.00 -7.70 -0.92
N ILE A 234 5.37 -6.99 0.15
CA ILE A 234 5.74 -5.59 0.09
C ILE A 234 7.22 -5.51 -0.31
N LYS A 235 7.48 -4.97 -1.48
CA LYS A 235 8.82 -4.85 -2.03
C LYS A 235 9.50 -3.56 -1.58
N ASN A 236 8.86 -2.43 -1.82
CA ASN A 236 9.35 -1.11 -1.48
C ASN A 236 8.20 -0.22 -1.04
N VAL A 237 8.49 0.69 -0.14
CA VAL A 237 7.56 1.73 0.31
C VAL A 237 8.22 3.09 0.12
N TYR A 238 7.50 4.01 -0.49
CA TYR A 238 7.93 5.39 -0.69
C TYR A 238 6.92 6.33 -0.05
N ILE A 239 7.40 7.41 0.49
CA ILE A 239 6.59 8.54 0.95
C ILE A 239 6.88 9.76 0.08
N SER A 240 5.85 10.49 -0.30
CA SER A 240 5.99 11.72 -1.09
C SER A 240 4.97 12.76 -0.65
N SER A 241 5.17 13.98 -1.07
CA SER A 241 4.12 15.01 -1.07
C SER A 241 3.57 15.18 -2.48
N THR A 242 2.42 15.86 -2.62
CA THR A 242 1.72 16.08 -3.90
C THR A 242 2.63 16.56 -5.05
N LYS A 243 3.68 17.34 -4.75
CA LYS A 243 4.67 17.84 -5.72
C LYS A 243 6.11 17.58 -5.28
N GLY A 244 6.30 16.75 -4.26
CA GLY A 244 7.62 16.43 -3.71
C GLY A 244 8.24 15.18 -4.32
N PRO A 245 9.51 14.91 -3.98
CA PRO A 245 10.18 13.68 -4.37
C PRO A 245 9.64 12.49 -3.59
N GLY A 246 9.70 11.31 -4.20
CA GLY A 246 9.47 10.05 -3.52
C GLY A 246 10.69 9.64 -2.70
N ILE A 247 10.54 9.51 -1.40
CA ILE A 247 11.59 9.13 -0.46
C ILE A 247 11.38 7.66 -0.09
N PRO A 248 12.36 6.78 -0.33
CA PRO A 248 12.24 5.38 0.05
C PRO A 248 12.34 5.22 1.57
N LEU A 249 11.53 4.33 2.13
CA LEU A 249 11.51 4.03 3.56
C LEU A 249 12.26 2.73 3.88
N ILE A 250 12.96 2.74 5.01
CA ILE A 250 13.58 1.56 5.63
C ILE A 250 12.54 0.92 6.57
N ASN A 251 12.57 -0.40 6.69
CA ASN A 251 11.78 -1.17 7.66
C ASN A 251 10.25 -0.94 7.57
N HIS A 252 9.66 -1.57 6.58
CA HIS A 252 8.22 -1.72 6.46
C HIS A 252 7.71 -3.11 6.86
N SER A 253 8.51 -3.81 7.66
CA SER A 253 8.14 -5.11 8.24
C SER A 253 7.28 -4.95 9.48
#